data_94f45f1ad5d7db7247ba763676dfbf25
#
_entry.id   94f45f1ad5d7db7247ba763676dfbf25
#
_cell.length_a   1.000
_cell.length_b   1.000
_cell.length_c   1.000
_cell.angle_alpha   90.00
_cell.angle_beta   90.00
_cell.angle_gamma   90.00
#
_symmetry.space_group_name_H-M   'P 1'
#
loop_
_entity.id
_entity.type
_entity.pdbx_description
1 polymer ?
#
loop_
_entity_poly.entity_id
_entity_poly.type
_entity_poly.pdbx_seq_one_letter_code
_entity_poly.pdbx_strand_id
1 'polypeptide(L)'
;MMNWWILLCLMRKWILINFLMEKNKDSNGKINIELDEKVAEGTYSNLAIINHSVSEFVIDFVSIMPGSPKNKVKSRIIITPQHAKKLAKALNDNISRFEDNFGSIKDYDNPKFQLNFGPTGKA
;
A
#
# COMPACT_ATOMS: atom_id res chain seq x y z
N MET A 1 57.18 21.19 -2.22
CA MET A 1 56.39 20.85 -3.41
C MET A 1 55.76 19.49 -3.20
N MET A 2 54.43 19.40 -3.07
CA MET A 2 53.71 18.14 -3.02
C MET A 2 53.73 17.49 -4.40
N ASN A 3 54.21 16.24 -4.49
CA ASN A 3 54.23 15.45 -5.71
C ASN A 3 52.80 15.20 -6.19
N TRP A 4 52.51 15.49 -7.42
CA TRP A 4 51.21 15.25 -8.07
C TRP A 4 50.73 13.81 -7.92
N TRP A 5 51.67 12.87 -7.81
CA TRP A 5 51.38 11.45 -7.56
C TRP A 5 50.70 11.16 -6.21
N ILE A 6 51.08 11.90 -5.18
CA ILE A 6 50.49 11.79 -3.83
C ILE A 6 49.06 12.35 -3.83
N LEU A 7 48.84 13.46 -4.51
CA LEU A 7 47.50 14.07 -4.70
C LEU A 7 46.56 13.14 -5.47
N LEU A 8 47.02 12.52 -6.55
CA LEU A 8 46.25 11.55 -7.34
C LEU A 8 45.95 10.29 -6.55
N CYS A 9 46.85 9.81 -5.71
CA CYS A 9 46.67 8.65 -4.85
C CYS A 9 45.67 8.93 -3.73
N LEU A 10 45.67 10.14 -3.15
CA LEU A 10 44.73 10.58 -2.13
C LEU A 10 43.32 10.81 -2.73
N MET A 11 43.23 11.37 -3.92
CA MET A 11 41.95 11.53 -4.64
C MET A 11 41.33 10.19 -5.04
N ARG A 12 42.12 9.21 -5.47
CA ARG A 12 41.66 7.84 -5.76
C ARG A 12 41.14 7.13 -4.52
N LYS A 13 41.83 7.26 -3.38
CA LYS A 13 41.37 6.72 -2.11
C LYS A 13 40.11 7.37 -1.63
N TRP A 14 39.99 8.68 -1.79
CA TRP A 14 38.80 9.45 -1.39
C TRP A 14 37.57 9.07 -2.23
N ILE A 15 37.73 8.92 -3.54
CA ILE A 15 36.66 8.48 -4.47
C ILE A 15 36.25 7.03 -4.14
N LEU A 16 37.18 6.13 -3.86
CA LEU A 16 36.91 4.73 -3.46
C LEU A 16 36.19 4.65 -2.12
N ILE A 17 36.58 5.45 -1.14
CA ILE A 17 35.94 5.51 0.18
C ILE A 17 34.51 6.07 0.06
N ASN A 18 34.30 7.10 -0.72
CA ASN A 18 32.98 7.65 -0.98
C ASN A 18 32.09 6.67 -1.77
N PHE A 19 32.64 5.97 -2.76
CA PHE A 19 31.92 4.93 -3.50
C PHE A 19 31.55 3.73 -2.62
N LEU A 20 32.41 3.31 -1.72
CA LEU A 20 32.14 2.23 -0.74
C LEU A 20 31.16 2.68 0.36
N MET A 21 31.22 3.94 0.80
CA MET A 21 30.24 4.51 1.73
C MET A 21 28.86 4.69 1.10
N GLU A 22 28.79 5.01 -0.18
CA GLU A 22 27.55 5.10 -0.92
C GLU A 22 26.91 3.72 -1.12
N LYS A 23 27.70 2.68 -1.36
CA LYS A 23 27.22 1.29 -1.41
C LYS A 23 26.72 0.77 -0.06
N ASN A 24 27.31 1.20 1.05
CA ASN A 24 26.86 0.83 2.38
C ASN A 24 25.62 1.62 2.84
N LYS A 25 25.36 2.77 2.24
CA LYS A 25 24.13 3.54 2.50
C LYS A 25 22.89 2.87 1.90
N ASP A 26 23.06 2.11 0.84
CA ASP A 26 21.97 1.42 0.14
C ASP A 26 21.52 0.13 0.84
N SER A 27 22.27 -0.40 1.79
CA SER A 27 21.90 -1.60 2.53
C SER A 27 21.08 -1.34 3.80
N ASN A 28 20.93 -0.08 4.20
CA ASN A 28 20.24 0.28 5.43
C ASN A 28 18.80 0.74 5.14
N GLY A 29 17.89 -0.22 5.12
CA GLY A 29 16.46 0.03 5.17
C GLY A 29 15.69 -0.03 3.86
N LYS A 30 16.28 -0.47 2.75
CA LYS A 30 15.53 -0.76 1.53
C LYS A 30 14.78 -2.09 1.68
N ILE A 31 13.49 -2.01 1.77
CA ILE A 31 12.60 -3.17 1.68
C ILE A 31 12.43 -3.50 0.20
N ASN A 32 12.88 -4.69 -0.23
CA ASN A 32 12.61 -5.19 -1.57
C ASN A 32 11.19 -5.73 -1.62
N ILE A 33 10.38 -5.17 -2.49
CA ILE A 33 8.99 -5.58 -2.70
C ILE A 33 8.88 -6.19 -4.09
N GLU A 34 8.46 -7.45 -4.15
CA GLU A 34 8.15 -8.14 -5.39
C GLU A 34 6.65 -8.13 -5.66
N LEU A 35 6.28 -7.97 -6.92
CA LEU A 35 4.92 -8.07 -7.39
C LEU A 35 4.81 -9.28 -8.33
N ASP A 36 4.13 -10.33 -7.84
CA ASP A 36 3.85 -11.52 -8.64
C ASP A 36 2.88 -11.18 -9.78
N GLU A 37 3.06 -11.82 -10.95
CA GLU A 37 2.24 -11.60 -12.14
C GLU A 37 0.74 -11.81 -11.88
N LYS A 38 0.38 -12.82 -11.11
CA LYS A 38 -1.02 -13.07 -10.73
C LYS A 38 -1.62 -11.97 -9.87
N VAL A 39 -0.83 -11.41 -8.98
CA VAL A 39 -1.24 -10.31 -8.10
C VAL A 39 -1.26 -8.99 -8.87
N ALA A 40 -0.38 -8.83 -9.85
CA ALA A 40 -0.30 -7.63 -10.69
C ALA A 40 -1.56 -7.39 -11.53
N GLU A 41 -2.30 -8.44 -11.89
CA GLU A 41 -3.60 -8.32 -12.58
C GLU A 41 -4.63 -7.53 -11.78
N GLY A 42 -4.52 -7.57 -10.45
CA GLY A 42 -5.41 -6.90 -9.54
C GLY A 42 -6.77 -7.57 -9.39
N THR A 43 -7.50 -7.16 -8.38
CA THR A 43 -8.86 -7.61 -8.12
C THR A 43 -9.78 -6.39 -8.03
N TYR A 44 -10.80 -6.34 -8.86
CA TYR A 44 -11.78 -5.26 -8.82
C TYR A 44 -12.69 -5.41 -7.60
N SER A 45 -12.90 -4.32 -6.89
CA SER A 45 -13.86 -4.25 -5.78
C SER A 45 -14.58 -2.89 -5.79
N ASN A 46 -15.85 -2.90 -5.49
CA ASN A 46 -16.67 -1.70 -5.36
C ASN A 46 -17.35 -1.56 -3.98
N LEU A 47 -17.07 -2.48 -3.07
CA LEU A 47 -17.50 -2.42 -1.68
C LEU A 47 -16.41 -2.96 -0.76
N ALA A 48 -16.16 -2.27 0.33
CA ALA A 48 -15.31 -2.77 1.41
C ALA A 48 -16.12 -2.87 2.71
N ILE A 49 -16.10 -4.03 3.33
CA ILE A 49 -16.71 -4.27 4.64
C ILE A 49 -15.60 -4.38 5.66
N ILE A 50 -15.63 -3.54 6.69
CA ILE A 50 -14.58 -3.46 7.69
C ILE A 50 -15.13 -3.86 9.05
N ASN A 51 -14.54 -4.89 9.64
CA ASN A 51 -14.80 -5.34 10.99
C ASN A 51 -13.51 -5.29 11.82
N HIS A 52 -13.63 -5.24 13.13
CA HIS A 52 -12.47 -5.22 14.00
C HIS A 52 -12.72 -6.00 15.30
N SER A 53 -11.64 -6.48 15.84
CA SER A 53 -11.51 -6.92 17.23
C SER A 53 -10.49 -6.06 17.96
N VAL A 54 -10.17 -6.42 19.19
CA VAL A 54 -9.12 -5.70 19.96
C VAL A 54 -7.74 -5.82 19.32
N SER A 55 -7.48 -6.91 18.60
CA SER A 55 -6.16 -7.25 18.05
C SER A 55 -6.04 -7.07 16.54
N GLU A 56 -7.16 -7.06 15.80
CA GLU A 56 -7.14 -7.14 14.33
C GLU A 56 -8.26 -6.35 13.67
N PHE A 57 -7.97 -5.84 12.47
CA PHE A 57 -8.95 -5.33 11.54
C PHE A 57 -9.07 -6.30 10.36
N VAL A 58 -10.29 -6.61 9.99
CA VAL A 58 -10.61 -7.47 8.83
C VAL A 58 -11.29 -6.62 7.77
N ILE A 59 -10.69 -6.54 6.60
CA ILE A 59 -11.22 -5.79 5.46
C ILE A 59 -11.60 -6.79 4.37
N ASP A 60 -12.89 -6.87 4.09
CA ASP A 60 -13.44 -7.73 3.04
C ASP A 60 -13.77 -6.89 1.81
N PHE A 61 -13.09 -7.17 0.72
CA PHE A 61 -13.34 -6.54 -0.57
C PHE A 61 -14.32 -7.36 -1.38
N VAL A 62 -15.43 -6.73 -1.75
CA VAL A 62 -16.55 -7.34 -2.44
C VAL A 62 -16.76 -6.67 -3.79
N SER A 63 -17.04 -7.46 -4.81
CA SER A 63 -17.54 -6.95 -6.09
C SER A 63 -19.03 -7.21 -6.18
N ILE A 64 -19.81 -6.13 -6.16
CA ILE A 64 -21.26 -6.19 -6.34
C ILE A 64 -21.55 -6.06 -7.83
N MET A 65 -22.24 -7.07 -8.37
CA MET A 65 -22.71 -7.06 -9.76
C MET A 65 -24.23 -7.00 -9.78
N PRO A 66 -24.83 -6.05 -10.53
CA PRO A 66 -26.29 -5.99 -10.72
C PRO A 66 -26.81 -7.31 -11.32
N GLY A 67 -27.90 -7.84 -10.76
CA GLY A 67 -28.52 -9.08 -11.25
C GLY A 67 -27.89 -10.37 -10.73
N SER A 68 -26.84 -10.30 -9.94
CA SER A 68 -26.27 -11.49 -9.30
C SER A 68 -26.99 -11.76 -7.97
N PRO A 69 -27.54 -12.98 -7.77
CA PRO A 69 -28.26 -13.31 -6.53
C PRO A 69 -27.34 -13.44 -5.32
N LYS A 70 -26.04 -13.64 -5.52
CA LYS A 70 -25.01 -13.77 -4.48
C LYS A 70 -23.76 -13.01 -4.85
N ASN A 71 -23.39 -12.05 -4.03
CA ASN A 71 -22.12 -11.36 -4.15
C ASN A 71 -21.11 -12.02 -3.23
N LYS A 72 -19.92 -12.26 -3.75
CA LYS A 72 -18.85 -12.96 -3.00
C LYS A 72 -17.76 -11.99 -2.57
N VAL A 73 -17.20 -12.23 -1.40
CA VAL A 73 -15.96 -11.61 -0.98
C VAL A 73 -14.84 -12.08 -1.92
N LYS A 74 -14.20 -11.13 -2.58
CA LYS A 74 -13.09 -11.39 -3.50
C LYS A 74 -11.75 -11.54 -2.79
N SER A 75 -11.56 -10.77 -1.74
CA SER A 75 -10.33 -10.79 -0.96
C SER A 75 -10.61 -10.35 0.46
N ARG A 76 -10.02 -11.03 1.41
CA ARG A 76 -10.04 -10.68 2.84
C ARG A 76 -8.63 -10.35 3.28
N ILE A 77 -8.44 -9.15 3.80
CA ILE A 77 -7.16 -8.68 4.32
C ILE A 77 -7.27 -8.47 5.81
N ILE A 78 -6.37 -9.07 6.56
CA ILE A 78 -6.29 -8.95 8.01
C ILE A 78 -5.06 -8.11 8.35
N ILE A 79 -5.26 -7.04 9.10
CA ILE A 79 -4.19 -6.10 9.47
C ILE A 79 -4.24 -5.77 10.95
N THR A 80 -3.13 -5.34 11.51
CA THR A 80 -3.06 -4.85 12.89
C THR A 80 -3.75 -3.49 13.01
N PRO A 81 -4.24 -3.10 14.20
CA PRO A 81 -4.83 -1.77 14.42
C PRO A 81 -3.89 -0.63 14.07
N GLN A 82 -2.59 -0.77 14.36
CA GLN A 82 -1.56 0.21 14.03
C GLN A 82 -1.41 0.38 12.51
N HIS A 83 -1.46 -0.73 11.78
CA HIS A 83 -1.39 -0.69 10.32
C HIS A 83 -2.68 -0.12 9.70
N ALA A 84 -3.84 -0.44 10.27
CA ALA A 84 -5.12 0.14 9.84
C ALA A 84 -5.10 1.66 9.92
N LYS A 85 -4.57 2.23 11.00
CA LYS A 85 -4.43 3.68 11.16
C LYS A 85 -3.50 4.30 10.11
N LYS A 86 -2.38 3.65 9.81
CA LYS A 86 -1.44 4.09 8.77
C LYS A 86 -2.05 4.01 7.38
N LEU A 87 -2.76 2.94 7.10
CA LEU A 87 -3.47 2.74 5.84
C LEU A 87 -4.54 3.82 5.61
N ALA A 88 -5.34 4.10 6.62
CA ALA A 88 -6.36 5.14 6.54
C ALA A 88 -5.75 6.52 6.24
N LYS A 89 -4.66 6.87 6.90
CA LYS A 89 -3.93 8.11 6.63
C LYS A 89 -3.37 8.16 5.22
N ALA A 90 -2.71 7.07 4.78
CA ALA A 90 -2.14 6.99 3.44
C ALA A 90 -3.21 7.11 2.35
N LEU A 91 -4.36 6.49 2.55
CA LEU A 91 -5.50 6.56 1.64
C LEU A 91 -6.07 7.99 1.57
N ASN A 92 -6.27 8.64 2.71
CA ASN A 92 -6.74 10.02 2.77
C ASN A 92 -5.76 10.98 2.08
N ASP A 93 -4.47 10.83 2.28
CA ASP A 93 -3.45 11.64 1.62
C ASP A 93 -3.47 11.47 0.09
N ASN A 94 -3.69 10.25 -0.38
CA ASN A 94 -3.80 9.97 -1.82
C ASN A 94 -5.11 10.51 -2.42
N ILE A 95 -6.22 10.40 -1.71
CA ILE A 95 -7.51 10.99 -2.12
C ILE A 95 -7.37 12.51 -2.25
N SER A 96 -6.73 13.17 -1.29
CA SER A 96 -6.51 14.61 -1.34
C SER A 96 -5.67 15.02 -2.56
N ARG A 97 -4.60 14.29 -2.87
CA ARG A 97 -3.79 14.54 -4.07
C ARG A 97 -4.57 14.33 -5.36
N PHE A 98 -5.41 13.31 -5.40
CA PHE A 98 -6.28 13.06 -6.55
C PHE A 98 -7.25 14.22 -6.76
N GLU A 99 -7.91 14.68 -5.71
CA GLU A 99 -8.86 15.79 -5.78
C GLU A 99 -8.20 17.11 -6.17
N ASP A 100 -6.96 17.35 -5.70
CA ASP A 100 -6.18 18.52 -6.09
C ASP A 100 -5.84 18.53 -7.60
N ASN A 101 -5.58 17.36 -8.18
CA ASN A 101 -5.19 17.23 -9.59
C ASN A 101 -6.39 17.09 -10.55
N PHE A 102 -7.45 16.44 -10.13
CA PHE A 102 -8.57 16.04 -10.99
C PHE A 102 -9.93 16.59 -10.56
N GLY A 103 -10.00 17.28 -9.43
CA GLY A 103 -11.22 17.80 -8.87
C GLY A 103 -11.86 16.86 -7.86
N SER A 104 -12.87 17.39 -7.17
CA SER A 104 -13.56 16.69 -6.09
C SER A 104 -14.24 15.40 -6.55
N ILE A 105 -14.04 14.33 -5.79
CA ILE A 105 -14.74 13.06 -6.01
C ILE A 105 -16.22 13.24 -5.65
N LYS A 106 -17.09 13.00 -6.62
CA LYS A 106 -18.54 13.09 -6.39
C LYS A 106 -19.04 11.82 -5.73
N ASP A 107 -19.65 11.98 -4.55
CA ASP A 107 -20.44 10.92 -3.96
C ASP A 107 -21.75 10.79 -4.74
N TYR A 108 -21.87 9.70 -5.49
CA TYR A 108 -23.17 9.29 -5.97
C TYR A 108 -23.89 8.57 -4.83
N ASP A 109 -25.08 9.01 -4.47
CA ASP A 109 -25.91 8.33 -3.47
C ASP A 109 -26.00 6.85 -3.82
N ASN A 110 -25.22 6.03 -3.13
CA ASN A 110 -25.32 4.59 -3.26
C ASN A 110 -26.67 4.17 -2.69
N PRO A 111 -27.44 3.38 -3.44
CA PRO A 111 -28.62 2.76 -2.88
C PRO A 111 -28.23 2.03 -1.60
N LYS A 112 -28.96 2.26 -0.53
CA LYS A 112 -28.72 1.60 0.76
C LYS A 112 -28.91 0.10 0.59
N PHE A 113 -27.81 -0.61 0.37
CA PHE A 113 -27.84 -2.08 0.34
C PHE A 113 -28.01 -2.58 1.77
N GLN A 114 -29.06 -3.36 1.99
CA GLN A 114 -29.16 -4.13 3.23
C GLN A 114 -28.15 -5.27 3.15
N LEU A 115 -27.14 -5.22 4.00
CA LEU A 115 -26.14 -6.26 4.10
C LEU A 115 -26.73 -7.43 4.92
N ASN A 116 -27.25 -8.43 4.22
CA ASN A 116 -27.62 -9.70 4.84
C ASN A 116 -26.39 -10.60 4.90
N PHE A 117 -25.80 -10.68 6.08
CA PHE A 117 -24.81 -11.71 6.35
C PHE A 117 -25.54 -13.05 6.47
N GLY A 118 -25.21 -13.98 5.57
CA GLY A 118 -25.78 -15.32 5.61
C GLY A 118 -25.47 -16.05 6.95
N PRO A 119 -26.07 -17.23 7.19
CA PRO A 119 -26.04 -17.91 8.50
C PRO A 119 -24.64 -18.27 9.06
N THR A 120 -23.60 -18.11 8.29
CA THR A 120 -22.21 -18.29 8.73
C THR A 120 -21.54 -17.02 9.24
N GLY A 121 -22.24 -15.88 9.19
CA GLY A 121 -21.71 -14.57 9.56
C GLY A 121 -21.95 -14.16 11.00
N LYS A 122 -21.87 -15.07 11.98
CA LYS A 122 -21.74 -14.66 13.37
C LYS A 122 -20.29 -14.24 13.61
N ALA A 123 -20.10 -12.95 13.63
CA ALA A 123 -18.89 -12.39 14.21
C ALA A 123 -18.91 -12.61 15.73
#